data_21efeb2c9f5fc95601ce6ef59906d6de
#
_entry.id   21efeb2c9f5fc95601ce6ef59906d6de
#
_cell.length_a   1.000
_cell.length_b   1.000
_cell.length_c   1.000
_cell.angle_alpha   90.00
_cell.angle_beta   90.00
_cell.angle_gamma   90.00
#
_symmetry.space_group_name_H-M   'P 1'
#
loop_
_entity.id
_entity.type
_entity.pdbx_description
1 polymer ?
#
loop_
_entity_poly.entity_id
_entity_poly.type
_entity_poly.pdbx_seq_one_letter_code
_entity_poly.pdbx_strand_id
1 'polypeptide(L)'
;LEQQLSLRVDPLEIDARLDRAMYETIFARLPKKNSAVRKYFTARVDILNLVIALRVLHMGKNASFFESLLLPGGSIDKKEWLKGFEKPEKLPLLLNKYGQKVYNAAIAAQMDAGKIAALERAMDDCLLAVYLPYKSTMDSPQRLIGYLLMRQREAAAVRLILAGKTAGFATEKIRERLRDLYA
;
A
#
# COMPACT_ATOMS: atom_id res chain seq x y z
N LEU A 1 31.31 -23.40 -0.56
CA LEU A 1 30.22 -22.79 0.23
C LEU A 1 30.61 -21.43 0.82
N GLU A 2 31.83 -21.24 1.30
CA GLU A 2 32.29 -19.94 1.85
C GLU A 2 32.44 -18.84 0.80
N GLN A 3 32.74 -19.14 -0.44
CA GLN A 3 32.86 -18.15 -1.54
C GLN A 3 31.51 -17.61 -2.04
N GLN A 4 30.38 -18.27 -1.73
CA GLN A 4 29.03 -17.78 -2.09
C GLN A 4 28.41 -16.85 -1.03
N LEU A 5 28.95 -16.82 0.18
CA LEU A 5 28.49 -15.95 1.27
C LEU A 5 29.10 -14.54 1.25
N SER A 6 30.08 -14.27 0.38
CA SER A 6 30.71 -12.95 0.23
C SER A 6 30.01 -12.01 -0.78
N LEU A 7 28.97 -12.45 -1.46
CA LEU A 7 28.06 -11.58 -2.20
C LEU A 7 27.32 -10.72 -1.16
N ARG A 8 27.61 -9.42 -1.09
CA ARG A 8 26.80 -8.43 -0.37
C ARG A 8 25.39 -8.49 -0.96
N VAL A 9 24.56 -9.30 -0.34
CA VAL A 9 23.14 -9.38 -0.72
C VAL A 9 22.52 -8.07 -0.29
N ASP A 10 22.02 -7.29 -1.24
CA ASP A 10 21.31 -6.05 -0.95
C ASP A 10 20.03 -6.38 -0.17
N PRO A 11 19.86 -5.90 1.07
CA PRO A 11 18.65 -6.14 1.85
C PRO A 11 17.37 -5.78 1.10
N LEU A 12 17.41 -4.72 0.29
CA LEU A 12 16.29 -4.29 -0.52
C LEU A 12 15.89 -5.34 -1.59
N GLU A 13 16.88 -6.04 -2.16
CA GLU A 13 16.62 -7.11 -3.12
C GLU A 13 15.96 -8.32 -2.45
N ILE A 14 16.40 -8.66 -1.23
CA ILE A 14 15.77 -9.72 -0.44
C ILE A 14 14.30 -9.38 -0.15
N ASP A 15 14.06 -8.19 0.39
CA ASP A 15 12.72 -7.72 0.72
C ASP A 15 11.81 -7.73 -0.51
N ALA A 16 12.27 -7.22 -1.65
CA ALA A 16 11.51 -7.20 -2.90
C ALA A 16 11.16 -8.62 -3.40
N ARG A 17 12.09 -9.57 -3.28
CA ARG A 17 11.84 -10.98 -3.65
C ARG A 17 10.85 -11.65 -2.70
N LEU A 18 10.94 -11.40 -1.40
CA LEU A 18 10.01 -11.91 -0.40
C LEU A 18 8.61 -11.35 -0.61
N ASP A 19 8.49 -10.04 -0.80
CA ASP A 19 7.20 -9.38 -1.08
C ASP A 19 6.57 -9.93 -2.35
N ARG A 20 7.34 -10.08 -3.43
CA ARG A 20 6.85 -10.68 -4.67
C ARG A 20 6.34 -12.09 -4.47
N ALA A 21 7.12 -12.98 -3.82
CA ALA A 21 6.74 -14.36 -3.55
C ALA A 21 5.49 -14.43 -2.66
N MET A 22 5.37 -13.54 -1.68
CA MET A 22 4.18 -13.41 -0.84
C MET A 22 2.95 -13.08 -1.66
N TYR A 23 2.99 -12.05 -2.52
CA TYR A 23 1.84 -11.66 -3.34
C TYR A 23 1.50 -12.71 -4.38
N GLU A 24 2.48 -13.35 -5.04
CA GLU A 24 2.25 -14.49 -5.94
C GLU A 24 1.50 -15.63 -5.24
N THR A 25 1.94 -15.98 -4.02
CA THR A 25 1.30 -17.01 -3.20
C THR A 25 -0.14 -16.64 -2.82
N ILE A 26 -0.37 -15.37 -2.42
CA ILE A 26 -1.70 -14.88 -2.11
C ILE A 26 -2.61 -15.00 -3.33
N PHE A 27 -2.20 -14.45 -4.49
CA PHE A 27 -3.03 -14.46 -5.69
C PHE A 27 -3.29 -15.85 -6.27
N ALA A 28 -2.35 -16.79 -6.09
CA ALA A 28 -2.53 -18.19 -6.46
C ALA A 28 -3.63 -18.89 -5.65
N ARG A 29 -3.82 -18.48 -4.37
CA ARG A 29 -4.81 -19.07 -3.45
C ARG A 29 -6.15 -18.33 -3.42
N LEU A 30 -6.19 -17.09 -3.92
CA LEU A 30 -7.41 -16.30 -3.91
C LEU A 30 -8.44 -16.81 -4.92
N PRO A 31 -9.75 -16.76 -4.59
CA PRO A 31 -10.84 -17.07 -5.53
C PRO A 31 -10.66 -16.31 -6.84
N LYS A 32 -10.80 -17.00 -7.98
CA LYS A 32 -10.59 -16.41 -9.31
C LYS A 32 -11.62 -15.32 -9.67
N LYS A 33 -12.83 -15.36 -9.08
CA LYS A 33 -13.92 -14.41 -9.37
C LYS A 33 -14.13 -13.42 -8.23
N ASN A 34 -14.31 -12.20 -8.58
CA ASN A 34 -14.91 -11.00 -7.95
C ASN A 34 -15.21 -11.06 -6.43
N SER A 35 -14.31 -11.63 -5.63
CA SER A 35 -14.44 -11.66 -4.18
C SER A 35 -13.92 -10.35 -3.56
N ALA A 36 -14.48 -9.94 -2.43
CA ALA A 36 -14.02 -8.77 -1.67
C ALA A 36 -12.52 -8.89 -1.33
N VAL A 37 -12.06 -10.11 -0.99
CA VAL A 37 -10.65 -10.38 -0.68
C VAL A 37 -9.75 -10.13 -1.89
N ARG A 38 -10.15 -10.58 -3.08
CA ARG A 38 -9.38 -10.31 -4.30
C ARG A 38 -9.37 -8.81 -4.63
N LYS A 39 -10.51 -8.12 -4.51
CA LYS A 39 -10.58 -6.66 -4.69
C LYS A 39 -9.63 -5.93 -3.75
N TYR A 40 -9.63 -6.32 -2.48
CA TYR A 40 -8.74 -5.77 -1.46
C TYR A 40 -7.26 -5.92 -1.85
N PHE A 41 -6.82 -7.15 -2.17
CA PHE A 41 -5.40 -7.37 -2.50
C PHE A 41 -5.00 -6.74 -3.84
N THR A 42 -5.88 -6.72 -4.84
CA THR A 42 -5.64 -6.04 -6.11
C THR A 42 -5.45 -4.53 -5.90
N ALA A 43 -6.36 -3.89 -5.14
CA ALA A 43 -6.24 -2.47 -4.80
C ALA A 43 -4.97 -2.19 -3.98
N ARG A 44 -4.66 -3.05 -3.01
CA ARG A 44 -3.46 -2.94 -2.19
C ARG A 44 -2.19 -2.96 -3.04
N VAL A 45 -2.08 -3.89 -3.99
CA VAL A 45 -0.92 -3.99 -4.88
C VAL A 45 -0.81 -2.77 -5.80
N ASP A 46 -1.92 -2.32 -6.40
CA ASP A 46 -1.88 -1.14 -7.26
C ASP A 46 -1.39 0.10 -6.50
N ILE A 47 -1.89 0.33 -5.28
CA ILE A 47 -1.48 1.49 -4.50
C ILE A 47 -0.04 1.34 -3.98
N LEU A 48 0.38 0.13 -3.57
CA LEU A 48 1.78 -0.13 -3.19
C LEU A 48 2.73 0.12 -4.35
N ASN A 49 2.39 -0.32 -5.56
CA ASN A 49 3.19 -0.07 -6.76
C ASN A 49 3.36 1.43 -7.03
N LEU A 50 2.32 2.25 -6.79
CA LEU A 50 2.47 3.70 -6.86
C LEU A 50 3.42 4.23 -5.78
N VAL A 51 3.28 3.79 -4.53
CA VAL A 51 4.17 4.20 -3.44
C VAL A 51 5.62 3.84 -3.76
N ILE A 52 5.86 2.63 -4.30
CA ILE A 52 7.18 2.19 -4.75
C ILE A 52 7.69 3.11 -5.88
N ALA A 53 6.86 3.37 -6.91
CA ALA A 53 7.24 4.25 -8.02
C ALA A 53 7.65 5.64 -7.54
N LEU A 54 6.86 6.26 -6.65
CA LEU A 54 7.15 7.58 -6.10
C LEU A 54 8.43 7.59 -5.26
N ARG A 55 8.65 6.57 -4.42
CA ARG A 55 9.89 6.44 -3.65
C ARG A 55 11.11 6.29 -4.56
N VAL A 56 11.01 5.46 -5.59
CA VAL A 56 12.09 5.25 -6.57
C VAL A 56 12.41 6.53 -7.33
N LEU A 57 11.38 7.32 -7.72
CA LEU A 57 11.55 8.63 -8.34
C LEU A 57 12.25 9.62 -7.40
N HIS A 58 11.82 9.71 -6.15
CA HIS A 58 12.45 10.58 -5.15
C HIS A 58 13.89 10.18 -4.82
N MET A 59 14.23 8.89 -4.98
CA MET A 59 15.61 8.38 -4.86
C MET A 59 16.46 8.63 -6.11
N GLY A 60 15.89 9.18 -7.19
CA GLY A 60 16.56 9.40 -8.46
C GLY A 60 17.00 8.11 -9.18
N LYS A 61 16.32 6.99 -8.92
CA LYS A 61 16.61 5.70 -9.56
C LYS A 61 15.85 5.56 -10.88
N ASN A 62 16.32 4.66 -11.73
CA ASN A 62 15.77 4.47 -13.09
C ASN A 62 14.60 3.49 -13.14
N ALA A 63 13.97 3.39 -14.32
CA ALA A 63 12.83 2.51 -14.56
C ALA A 63 13.14 1.02 -14.38
N SER A 64 14.36 0.57 -14.69
CA SER A 64 14.77 -0.83 -14.48
C SER A 64 14.80 -1.19 -12.99
N PHE A 65 15.24 -0.25 -12.14
CA PHE A 65 15.19 -0.43 -10.70
C PHE A 65 13.74 -0.50 -10.19
N PHE A 66 12.87 0.40 -10.66
CA PHE A 66 11.44 0.33 -10.35
C PHE A 66 10.81 -1.00 -10.78
N GLU A 67 11.13 -1.46 -12.00
CA GLU A 67 10.64 -2.73 -12.55
C GLU A 67 11.01 -3.92 -11.66
N SER A 68 12.22 -3.93 -11.09
CA SER A 68 12.66 -5.00 -10.20
C SER A 68 11.87 -5.08 -8.90
N LEU A 69 11.28 -3.97 -8.44
CA LEU A 69 10.49 -3.87 -7.21
C LEU A 69 8.97 -4.05 -7.45
N LEU A 70 8.51 -4.10 -8.70
CA LEU A 70 7.08 -4.12 -9.04
C LEU A 70 6.40 -5.39 -8.50
N LEU A 71 5.31 -5.20 -7.77
CA LEU A 71 4.53 -6.29 -7.19
C LEU A 71 3.50 -6.84 -8.18
N PRO A 72 3.31 -8.17 -8.25
CA PRO A 72 2.35 -8.81 -9.14
C PRO A 72 0.93 -8.82 -8.55
N GLY A 73 -0.08 -8.98 -9.42
CA GLY A 73 -1.47 -9.19 -9.02
C GLY A 73 -2.34 -7.94 -8.92
N GLY A 74 -1.79 -6.77 -9.22
CA GLY A 74 -2.56 -5.55 -9.41
C GLY A 74 -3.46 -5.62 -10.65
N SER A 75 -4.28 -4.61 -10.86
CA SER A 75 -5.16 -4.49 -12.04
C SER A 75 -4.56 -3.59 -13.13
N ILE A 76 -3.42 -2.98 -12.86
CA ILE A 76 -2.69 -2.12 -13.79
C ILE A 76 -1.53 -2.94 -14.35
N ASP A 77 -1.44 -3.00 -15.68
CA ASP A 77 -0.41 -3.75 -16.35
C ASP A 77 0.98 -3.16 -16.11
N LYS A 78 1.99 -4.04 -16.06
CA LYS A 78 3.40 -3.64 -15.93
C LYS A 78 3.82 -2.59 -16.95
N LYS A 79 3.34 -2.71 -18.21
CA LYS A 79 3.64 -1.73 -19.26
C LYS A 79 3.10 -0.34 -18.96
N GLU A 80 1.92 -0.26 -18.34
CA GLU A 80 1.32 1.02 -17.94
C GLU A 80 2.09 1.64 -16.77
N TRP A 81 2.54 0.83 -15.81
CA TRP A 81 3.41 1.29 -14.73
C TRP A 81 4.72 1.88 -15.25
N LEU A 82 5.40 1.19 -16.17
CA LEU A 82 6.66 1.67 -16.75
C LEU A 82 6.47 2.95 -17.57
N LYS A 83 5.40 3.03 -18.39
CA LYS A 83 5.05 4.28 -19.11
C LYS A 83 4.73 5.43 -18.15
N GLY A 84 4.03 5.14 -17.05
CA GLY A 84 3.76 6.14 -16.01
C GLY A 84 5.04 6.61 -15.31
N PHE A 85 5.99 5.70 -15.07
CA PHE A 85 7.26 6.04 -14.47
C PHE A 85 8.13 6.95 -15.36
N GLU A 86 8.11 6.74 -16.68
CA GLU A 86 8.76 7.63 -17.67
C GLU A 86 8.10 9.01 -17.74
N LYS A 87 6.81 9.11 -17.39
CA LYS A 87 6.01 10.34 -17.36
C LYS A 87 5.35 10.49 -16.00
N PRO A 88 6.12 10.90 -14.98
CA PRO A 88 5.67 10.87 -13.58
C PRO A 88 4.36 11.61 -13.31
N GLU A 89 4.07 12.66 -14.06
CA GLU A 89 2.82 13.42 -13.99
C GLU A 89 1.57 12.57 -14.26
N LYS A 90 1.74 11.40 -14.91
CA LYS A 90 0.66 10.46 -15.20
C LYS A 90 0.46 9.37 -14.14
N LEU A 91 1.42 9.17 -13.25
CA LEU A 91 1.34 8.12 -12.22
C LEU A 91 0.09 8.23 -11.34
N PRO A 92 -0.29 9.42 -10.80
CA PRO A 92 -1.50 9.54 -10.00
C PRO A 92 -2.78 9.15 -10.75
N LEU A 93 -2.84 9.37 -12.08
CA LEU A 93 -4.01 9.05 -12.91
C LEU A 93 -4.30 7.54 -12.93
N LEU A 94 -3.28 6.69 -12.79
CA LEU A 94 -3.44 5.24 -12.75
C LEU A 94 -4.31 4.78 -11.58
N LEU A 95 -4.36 5.57 -10.49
CA LEU A 95 -5.15 5.27 -9.30
C LEU A 95 -6.47 6.03 -9.19
N ASN A 96 -6.89 6.77 -10.21
CA ASN A 96 -8.15 7.54 -10.18
C ASN A 96 -9.37 6.68 -9.84
N LYS A 97 -9.37 5.39 -10.26
CA LYS A 97 -10.42 4.41 -9.94
C LYS A 97 -10.59 4.11 -8.44
N TYR A 98 -9.61 4.46 -7.60
CA TYR A 98 -9.66 4.26 -6.15
C TYR A 98 -10.21 5.48 -5.39
N GLY A 99 -10.70 6.49 -6.11
CA GLY A 99 -11.39 7.64 -5.57
C GLY A 99 -10.51 8.88 -5.40
N GLN A 100 -11.19 10.02 -5.29
CA GLN A 100 -10.57 11.33 -5.28
C GLN A 100 -9.57 11.53 -4.12
N LYS A 101 -9.83 10.93 -2.95
CA LYS A 101 -8.94 11.03 -1.78
C LYS A 101 -7.56 10.42 -2.07
N VAL A 102 -7.55 9.21 -2.70
CA VAL A 102 -6.30 8.52 -3.10
C VAL A 102 -5.59 9.30 -4.20
N TYR A 103 -6.33 9.76 -5.21
CA TYR A 103 -5.78 10.54 -6.32
C TYR A 103 -5.11 11.84 -5.85
N ASN A 104 -5.78 12.64 -5.01
CA ASN A 104 -5.22 13.88 -4.49
C ASN A 104 -3.99 13.64 -3.61
N ALA A 105 -4.03 12.59 -2.78
CA ALA A 105 -2.88 12.20 -1.96
C ALA A 105 -1.69 11.73 -2.82
N ALA A 106 -1.96 11.06 -3.95
CA ALA A 106 -0.94 10.64 -4.90
C ALA A 106 -0.24 11.84 -5.58
N ILE A 107 -1.00 12.86 -6.00
CA ILE A 107 -0.45 14.11 -6.54
C ILE A 107 0.44 14.80 -5.49
N ALA A 108 -0.04 14.93 -4.26
CA ALA A 108 0.73 15.55 -3.19
C ALA A 108 2.03 14.79 -2.89
N ALA A 109 1.97 13.45 -2.85
CA ALA A 109 3.13 12.59 -2.61
C ALA A 109 4.15 12.60 -3.76
N GLN A 110 3.70 12.85 -4.99
CA GLN A 110 4.58 13.02 -6.14
C GLN A 110 5.40 14.30 -6.04
N MET A 111 4.79 15.37 -5.57
CA MET A 111 5.45 16.68 -5.43
C MET A 111 6.36 16.74 -4.21
N ASP A 112 6.02 16.01 -3.14
CA ASP A 112 6.72 16.05 -1.86
C ASP A 112 6.79 14.65 -1.23
N ALA A 113 7.99 14.12 -1.09
CA ALA A 113 8.25 12.82 -0.46
C ALA A 113 7.68 12.73 0.97
N GLY A 114 7.64 13.83 1.70
CA GLY A 114 7.04 13.90 3.04
C GLY A 114 5.53 13.61 3.06
N LYS A 115 4.85 13.72 1.91
CA LYS A 115 3.42 13.42 1.76
C LYS A 115 3.10 11.95 1.45
N ILE A 116 4.09 11.09 1.27
CA ILE A 116 3.88 9.64 1.05
C ILE A 116 3.07 9.03 2.20
N ALA A 117 3.31 9.44 3.45
CA ALA A 117 2.53 8.98 4.60
C ALA A 117 1.04 9.34 4.51
N ALA A 118 0.68 10.46 3.89
CA ALA A 118 -0.72 10.82 3.64
C ALA A 118 -1.35 9.95 2.54
N LEU A 119 -0.58 9.58 1.52
CA LEU A 119 -1.02 8.60 0.50
C LEU A 119 -1.26 7.23 1.14
N GLU A 120 -0.36 6.75 1.98
CA GLU A 120 -0.52 5.48 2.70
C GLU A 120 -1.77 5.48 3.61
N ARG A 121 -2.11 6.61 4.24
CA ARG A 121 -3.38 6.75 4.97
C ARG A 121 -4.60 6.65 4.06
N ALA A 122 -4.59 7.40 2.96
CA ALA A 122 -5.69 7.35 1.99
C ALA A 122 -5.87 5.94 1.41
N MET A 123 -4.76 5.21 1.22
CA MET A 123 -4.75 3.80 0.84
C MET A 123 -5.48 2.93 1.87
N ASP A 124 -5.10 3.03 3.14
CA ASP A 124 -5.69 2.23 4.19
C ASP A 124 -7.20 2.46 4.31
N ASP A 125 -7.67 3.71 4.14
CA ASP A 125 -9.08 4.07 4.14
C ASP A 125 -9.80 3.45 2.94
N CYS A 126 -9.22 3.55 1.75
CA CYS A 126 -9.73 2.94 0.53
C CYS A 126 -9.84 1.41 0.66
N LEU A 127 -8.83 0.76 1.23
CA LEU A 127 -8.83 -0.69 1.42
C LEU A 127 -9.88 -1.16 2.42
N LEU A 128 -10.08 -0.42 3.50
CA LEU A 128 -11.13 -0.73 4.47
C LEU A 128 -12.54 -0.56 3.85
N ALA A 129 -12.71 0.43 2.98
CA ALA A 129 -13.96 0.68 2.28
C ALA A 129 -14.46 -0.52 1.46
N VAL A 130 -13.58 -1.43 1.04
CA VAL A 130 -13.96 -2.68 0.35
C VAL A 130 -14.88 -3.55 1.23
N TYR A 131 -14.73 -3.48 2.56
CA TYR A 131 -15.48 -4.30 3.50
C TYR A 131 -16.66 -3.58 4.16
N LEU A 132 -16.82 -2.27 3.96
CA LEU A 132 -17.93 -1.49 4.50
C LEU A 132 -19.32 -2.05 4.14
N PRO A 133 -19.59 -2.48 2.88
CA PRO A 133 -20.91 -3.02 2.51
C PRO A 133 -21.30 -4.28 3.29
N TYR A 134 -20.33 -4.97 3.89
CA TYR A 134 -20.56 -6.22 4.62
C TYR A 134 -20.76 -6.01 6.12
N LYS A 135 -20.72 -4.77 6.63
CA LYS A 135 -20.85 -4.46 8.07
C LYS A 135 -22.13 -5.01 8.68
N SER A 136 -23.25 -4.93 7.96
CA SER A 136 -24.59 -5.34 8.42
C SER A 136 -25.02 -6.71 7.90
N THR A 137 -24.16 -7.42 7.15
CA THR A 137 -24.51 -8.72 6.58
C THR A 137 -24.30 -9.81 7.64
N MET A 138 -25.38 -10.51 8.02
CA MET A 138 -25.26 -11.69 8.89
C MET A 138 -24.60 -12.84 8.14
N ASP A 139 -23.77 -13.63 8.85
CA ASP A 139 -23.12 -14.86 8.35
C ASP A 139 -22.20 -14.70 7.13
N SER A 140 -21.57 -13.53 7.00
CA SER A 140 -20.64 -13.25 5.91
C SER A 140 -19.17 -13.34 6.40
N PRO A 141 -18.33 -14.19 5.79
CA PRO A 141 -16.89 -14.20 6.06
C PRO A 141 -16.25 -12.81 5.86
N GLN A 142 -16.78 -12.02 4.93
CA GLN A 142 -16.32 -10.66 4.65
C GLN A 142 -16.51 -9.72 5.84
N ARG A 143 -17.60 -9.89 6.61
CA ARG A 143 -17.83 -9.16 7.85
C ARG A 143 -16.76 -9.44 8.89
N LEU A 144 -16.38 -10.71 9.05
CA LEU A 144 -15.33 -11.11 9.98
C LEU A 144 -13.98 -10.50 9.58
N ILE A 145 -13.63 -10.57 8.29
CA ILE A 145 -12.38 -9.97 7.77
C ILE A 145 -12.40 -8.45 8.00
N GLY A 146 -13.49 -7.77 7.66
CA GLY A 146 -13.65 -6.33 7.91
C GLY A 146 -13.47 -5.98 9.39
N TYR A 147 -14.09 -6.73 10.28
CA TYR A 147 -13.94 -6.57 11.73
C TYR A 147 -12.49 -6.73 12.19
N LEU A 148 -11.79 -7.77 11.73
CA LEU A 148 -10.39 -8.02 12.08
C LEU A 148 -9.48 -6.89 11.59
N LEU A 149 -9.67 -6.40 10.37
CA LEU A 149 -8.92 -5.27 9.82
C LEU A 149 -9.14 -3.99 10.64
N MET A 150 -10.38 -3.75 11.09
CA MET A 150 -10.70 -2.62 11.96
C MET A 150 -10.03 -2.73 13.32
N ARG A 151 -10.06 -3.91 13.95
CA ARG A 151 -9.40 -4.15 15.24
C ARG A 151 -7.88 -3.98 15.14
N GLN A 152 -7.27 -4.43 14.06
CA GLN A 152 -5.85 -4.17 13.79
C GLN A 152 -5.56 -2.67 13.67
N ARG A 153 -6.44 -1.92 13.00
CA ARG A 153 -6.31 -0.47 12.85
C ARG A 153 -6.43 0.27 14.18
N GLU A 154 -7.42 -0.10 15.01
CA GLU A 154 -7.56 0.46 16.36
C GLU A 154 -6.31 0.18 17.22
N ALA A 155 -5.81 -1.06 17.20
CA ALA A 155 -4.59 -1.40 17.93
C ALA A 155 -3.37 -0.60 17.43
N ALA A 156 -3.26 -0.39 16.11
CA ALA A 156 -2.20 0.44 15.53
C ALA A 156 -2.33 1.92 15.96
N ALA A 157 -3.55 2.46 16.01
CA ALA A 157 -3.83 3.81 16.47
C ALA A 157 -3.44 3.99 17.95
N VAL A 158 -3.81 3.05 18.81
CA VAL A 158 -3.43 3.07 20.23
C VAL A 158 -1.90 3.04 20.39
N ARG A 159 -1.22 2.13 19.67
CA ARG A 159 0.25 2.07 19.69
C ARG A 159 0.90 3.37 19.23
N LEU A 160 0.38 3.99 18.16
CA LEU A 160 0.87 5.26 17.66
C LEU A 160 0.70 6.39 18.68
N ILE A 161 -0.46 6.47 19.35
CA ILE A 161 -0.73 7.47 20.37
C ILE A 161 0.22 7.28 21.55
N LEU A 162 0.37 6.06 22.05
CA LEU A 162 1.25 5.76 23.18
C LEU A 162 2.70 6.09 22.83
N ALA A 163 3.20 5.59 21.70
CA ALA A 163 4.56 5.86 21.24
C ALA A 163 4.81 7.36 21.02
N GLY A 164 3.85 8.06 20.41
CA GLY A 164 3.96 9.50 20.18
C GLY A 164 4.00 10.30 21.48
N LYS A 165 3.17 9.95 22.47
CA LYS A 165 3.17 10.59 23.80
C LYS A 165 4.46 10.30 24.55
N THR A 166 4.92 9.04 24.55
CA THR A 166 6.18 8.66 25.20
C THR A 166 7.39 9.37 24.59
N ALA A 167 7.36 9.60 23.26
CA ALA A 167 8.40 10.35 22.54
C ALA A 167 8.26 11.88 22.65
N GLY A 168 7.26 12.39 23.38
CA GLY A 168 7.03 13.84 23.59
C GLY A 168 6.54 14.58 22.35
N PHE A 169 5.92 13.90 21.38
CA PHE A 169 5.36 14.57 20.20
C PHE A 169 4.12 15.39 20.55
N ALA A 170 3.99 16.56 19.92
CA ALA A 170 2.80 17.40 20.02
C ALA A 170 1.55 16.64 19.56
N THR A 171 0.42 16.91 20.20
CA THR A 171 -0.87 16.22 19.93
C THR A 171 -1.29 16.34 18.47
N GLU A 172 -1.07 17.50 17.86
CA GLU A 172 -1.36 17.79 16.46
C GLU A 172 -0.60 16.84 15.52
N LYS A 173 0.70 16.64 15.80
CA LYS A 173 1.57 15.75 15.02
C LYS A 173 1.16 14.28 15.16
N ILE A 174 0.65 13.88 16.31
CA ILE A 174 0.08 12.54 16.53
C ILE A 174 -1.22 12.40 15.73
N ARG A 175 -2.12 13.40 15.78
CA ARG A 175 -3.39 13.42 15.05
C ARG A 175 -3.19 13.33 13.55
N GLU A 176 -2.23 14.04 12.99
CA GLU A 176 -1.90 13.99 11.55
C GLU A 176 -1.54 12.59 11.06
N ARG A 177 -1.03 11.74 11.95
CA ARG A 177 -0.63 10.37 11.63
C ARG A 177 -1.71 9.33 11.93
N LEU A 178 -2.76 9.70 12.66
CA LEU A 178 -3.88 8.81 12.92
C LEU A 178 -4.69 8.58 11.65
N ARG A 179 -5.13 7.36 11.47
CA ARG A 179 -6.07 6.96 10.42
C ARG A 179 -7.49 7.13 10.94
N ASP A 180 -8.44 7.33 10.02
CA ASP A 180 -9.83 7.39 10.40
C ASP A 180 -10.22 6.07 11.05
N LEU A 181 -10.73 6.14 12.28
CA LEU A 181 -11.32 5.01 12.96
C LEU A 181 -12.75 4.84 12.47
N TYR A 182 -13.16 3.61 12.38
CA TYR A 182 -14.51 3.29 11.98
C TYR A 182 -15.48 3.67 13.10
N ALA A 183 -16.25 4.71 12.89
CA ALA A 183 -17.38 5.09 13.74
C ALA A 183 -18.67 4.39 13.28
#